data_3ff1877d41c81e5d1cc4d781d1123814
#
_entry.id   3ff1877d41c81e5d1cc4d781d1123814
#
_cell.length_a   1.000
_cell.length_b   1.000
_cell.length_c   1.000
_cell.angle_alpha   90.00
_cell.angle_beta   90.00
_cell.angle_gamma   90.00
#
_symmetry.space_group_name_H-M   'P 1'
#
loop_
_entity.id
_entity.type
_entity.pdbx_description
1 polymer ?
#
loop_
_entity_poly.entity_id
_entity_poly.type
_entity_poly.pdbx_seq_one_letter_code
_entity_poly.pdbx_strand_id
1 'polypeptide(L)'
;LAALSGSTNAVVHLLALAGRAGVALTLDDFDRIARQVPLLVDCKPAGRGYMEDFHRAGGVPALLKAMESQLDLTTVGVTGQRLADLLDATDAPGAWQTTIRSLDEPLGPAASLVVLKGSLAPDGAVLKRAAASPHLHEHRGRAFVFEGPEDVAARIDDPALGIEPDDVLVLRGVGPVAMGMPEAGSMPLPKYLAERGVKDMVRIS
;
A
#
# COMPACT_ATOMS: atom_id res chain seq x y z
N LEU A 1 7.68 -0.28 -5.45
CA LEU A 1 6.49 -0.13 -4.60
C LEU A 1 5.54 -1.31 -4.76
N ALA A 2 5.13 -1.69 -5.98
CA ALA A 2 4.16 -2.77 -6.24
C ALA A 2 4.64 -4.14 -5.73
N ALA A 3 5.85 -4.55 -6.06
CA ALA A 3 6.42 -5.84 -5.64
C ALA A 3 6.55 -6.01 -4.12
N LEU A 4 6.69 -4.90 -3.40
CA LEU A 4 6.79 -4.85 -1.94
C LEU A 4 5.41 -4.72 -1.27
N SER A 5 4.35 -4.40 -2.01
CA SER A 5 3.10 -3.86 -1.46
C SER A 5 3.37 -2.75 -0.45
N GLY A 6 4.18 -1.79 -0.86
CA GLY A 6 4.67 -0.71 -0.01
C GLY A 6 3.55 0.19 0.52
N SER A 7 3.91 1.23 1.25
CA SER A 7 2.94 2.15 1.84
C SER A 7 2.16 2.92 0.77
N THR A 8 0.85 3.07 0.97
CA THR A 8 0.02 3.98 0.16
C THR A 8 0.48 5.44 0.28
N ASN A 9 1.09 5.81 1.41
CA ASN A 9 1.72 7.12 1.58
C ASN A 9 2.83 7.39 0.55
N ALA A 10 3.56 6.35 0.14
CA ALA A 10 4.57 6.50 -0.90
C ALA A 10 3.98 6.95 -2.25
N VAL A 11 2.74 6.58 -2.57
CA VAL A 11 2.05 7.07 -3.77
C VAL A 11 1.86 8.59 -3.69
N VAL A 12 1.37 9.08 -2.55
CA VAL A 12 1.20 10.53 -2.30
C VAL A 12 2.51 11.28 -2.47
N HIS A 13 3.57 10.80 -1.82
CA HIS A 13 4.88 11.46 -1.86
C HIS A 13 5.54 11.38 -3.23
N LEU A 14 5.43 10.26 -3.95
CA LEU A 14 5.98 10.12 -5.29
C LEU A 14 5.27 11.04 -6.30
N LEU A 15 3.95 11.18 -6.20
CA LEU A 15 3.20 12.14 -7.02
C LEU A 15 3.65 13.59 -6.75
N ALA A 16 3.84 13.94 -5.47
CA ALA A 16 4.32 15.26 -5.08
C ALA A 16 5.74 15.52 -5.58
N LEU A 17 6.66 14.55 -5.45
CA LEU A 17 8.03 14.65 -5.96
C LEU A 17 8.05 14.80 -7.48
N ALA A 18 7.28 13.98 -8.20
CA ALA A 18 7.17 14.07 -9.65
C ALA A 18 6.66 15.45 -10.10
N GLY A 19 5.59 15.95 -9.47
CA GLY A 19 5.06 17.28 -9.76
C GLY A 19 6.08 18.40 -9.53
N ARG A 20 6.87 18.32 -8.44
CA ARG A 20 7.95 19.28 -8.16
C ARG A 20 9.11 19.18 -9.16
N ALA A 21 9.37 17.99 -9.66
CA ALA A 21 10.42 17.75 -10.67
C ALA A 21 9.94 17.99 -12.11
N GLY A 22 8.67 18.34 -12.34
CA GLY A 22 8.10 18.50 -13.68
C GLY A 22 7.94 17.20 -14.44
N VAL A 23 7.88 16.05 -13.72
CA VAL A 23 7.68 14.72 -14.30
C VAL A 23 6.20 14.38 -14.29
N ALA A 24 5.67 13.98 -15.44
CA ALA A 24 4.30 13.51 -15.55
C ALA A 24 4.18 12.13 -14.91
N LEU A 25 3.52 12.06 -13.75
CA LEU A 25 3.21 10.83 -13.04
C LEU A 25 1.78 10.93 -12.51
N THR A 26 0.98 9.91 -12.73
CA THR A 26 -0.44 9.85 -12.36
C THR A 26 -0.79 8.60 -11.56
N LEU A 27 -1.96 8.58 -10.94
CA LEU A 27 -2.47 7.35 -10.30
C LEU A 27 -2.65 6.21 -11.30
N ASP A 28 -3.00 6.51 -12.54
CA ASP A 28 -3.18 5.50 -13.59
C ASP A 28 -1.85 4.79 -13.92
N ASP A 29 -0.70 5.47 -13.78
CA ASP A 29 0.61 4.85 -13.93
C ASP A 29 0.89 3.85 -12.81
N PHE A 30 0.53 4.19 -11.58
CA PHE A 30 0.63 3.24 -10.46
C PHE A 30 -0.25 2.01 -10.67
N ASP A 31 -1.50 2.17 -11.10
CA ASP A 31 -2.42 1.05 -11.35
C ASP A 31 -1.90 0.17 -12.49
N ARG A 32 -1.50 0.77 -13.61
CA ARG A 32 -0.95 0.07 -14.78
C ARG A 32 0.27 -0.77 -14.41
N ILE A 33 1.22 -0.20 -13.66
CA ILE A 33 2.43 -0.90 -13.22
C ILE A 33 2.07 -1.99 -12.21
N ALA A 34 1.26 -1.69 -11.22
CA ALA A 34 0.90 -2.64 -10.17
C ALA A 34 0.18 -3.87 -10.72
N ARG A 35 -0.61 -3.74 -11.79
CA ARG A 35 -1.27 -4.87 -12.47
C ARG A 35 -0.31 -5.83 -13.18
N GLN A 36 0.93 -5.43 -13.40
CA GLN A 36 1.93 -6.25 -14.08
C GLN A 36 2.94 -6.88 -13.10
N VAL A 37 3.07 -6.31 -11.91
CA VAL A 37 4.10 -6.70 -10.94
C VAL A 37 3.48 -7.56 -9.83
N PRO A 38 3.91 -8.82 -9.68
CA PRO A 38 3.46 -9.68 -8.61
C PRO A 38 3.99 -9.22 -7.24
N LEU A 39 3.33 -9.67 -6.16
CA LEU A 39 3.81 -9.47 -4.81
C LEU A 39 4.99 -10.41 -4.54
N LEU A 40 6.17 -9.86 -4.26
CA LEU A 40 7.40 -10.64 -4.04
C LEU A 40 7.88 -10.62 -2.59
N VAL A 41 7.43 -9.68 -1.76
CA VAL A 41 8.00 -9.49 -0.42
C VAL A 41 7.00 -9.86 0.67
N ASP A 42 7.40 -10.81 1.53
CA ASP A 42 6.62 -11.29 2.67
C ASP A 42 6.84 -10.39 3.89
N CYS A 43 6.32 -9.14 3.82
CA CYS A 43 6.39 -8.17 4.92
C CYS A 43 4.99 -7.63 5.28
N LYS A 44 4.79 -7.35 6.57
CA LYS A 44 3.56 -6.71 7.06
C LYS A 44 3.31 -5.35 6.39
N PRO A 45 2.02 -4.98 6.17
CA PRO A 45 0.81 -5.69 6.56
C PRO A 45 0.34 -6.75 5.55
N ALA A 46 0.94 -6.84 4.35
CA ALA A 46 0.55 -7.80 3.31
C ALA A 46 1.08 -9.22 3.55
N GLY A 47 2.15 -9.35 4.34
CA GLY A 47 2.82 -10.59 4.68
C GLY A 47 3.05 -10.74 6.19
N ARG A 48 4.00 -11.60 6.57
CA ARG A 48 4.27 -12.00 7.97
C ARG A 48 5.48 -11.33 8.58
N GLY A 49 6.53 -11.09 7.77
CA GLY A 49 7.82 -10.56 8.18
C GLY A 49 7.80 -9.06 8.51
N TYR A 50 8.92 -8.57 8.99
CA TYR A 50 9.16 -7.16 9.29
C TYR A 50 10.19 -6.58 8.32
N MET A 51 10.37 -5.25 8.35
CA MET A 51 11.37 -4.58 7.50
C MET A 51 12.80 -5.02 7.82
N GLU A 52 13.05 -5.48 9.04
CA GLU A 52 14.33 -6.08 9.42
C GLU A 52 14.62 -7.38 8.67
N ASP A 53 13.59 -8.23 8.50
CA ASP A 53 13.71 -9.47 7.71
C ASP A 53 13.99 -9.14 6.24
N PHE A 54 13.32 -8.12 5.69
CA PHE A 54 13.57 -7.63 4.35
C PHE A 54 15.00 -7.10 4.18
N HIS A 55 15.50 -6.33 5.17
CA HIS A 55 16.88 -5.85 5.17
C HIS A 55 17.88 -7.01 5.18
N ARG A 56 17.69 -7.99 6.07
CA ARG A 56 18.54 -9.20 6.15
C ARG A 56 18.53 -10.03 4.86
N ALA A 57 17.39 -10.06 4.15
CA ALA A 57 17.25 -10.74 2.87
C ALA A 57 17.94 -10.01 1.70
N GLY A 58 18.62 -8.87 1.95
CA GLY A 58 19.31 -8.06 0.97
C GLY A 58 18.59 -6.77 0.57
N GLY A 59 17.40 -6.52 1.10
CA GLY A 59 16.66 -5.26 0.95
C GLY A 59 16.26 -4.93 -0.49
N VAL A 60 16.20 -3.63 -0.79
CA VAL A 60 15.79 -3.12 -2.11
C VAL A 60 16.71 -3.60 -3.23
N PRO A 61 18.05 -3.60 -3.10
CA PRO A 61 18.90 -4.10 -4.17
C PRO A 61 18.62 -5.56 -4.56
N ALA A 62 18.49 -6.46 -3.56
CA ALA A 62 18.17 -7.86 -3.82
C ALA A 62 16.76 -8.05 -4.43
N LEU A 63 15.77 -7.25 -4.01
CA LEU A 63 14.45 -7.24 -4.63
C LEU A 63 14.52 -6.80 -6.11
N LEU A 64 15.25 -5.74 -6.41
CA LEU A 64 15.44 -5.29 -7.79
C LEU A 64 16.15 -6.36 -8.61
N LYS A 65 17.16 -7.04 -8.04
CA LYS A 65 17.83 -8.16 -8.70
C LYS A 65 16.87 -9.33 -8.97
N ALA A 66 15.98 -9.67 -8.01
CA ALA A 66 15.00 -10.72 -8.19
C ALA A 66 13.98 -10.45 -9.32
N MET A 67 13.74 -9.18 -9.65
CA MET A 67 12.81 -8.75 -10.69
C MET A 67 13.50 -8.07 -11.90
N GLU A 68 14.77 -8.28 -12.08
CA GLU A 68 15.63 -7.61 -13.09
C GLU A 68 15.03 -7.63 -14.51
N SER A 69 14.42 -8.75 -14.90
CA SER A 69 13.81 -8.92 -16.22
C SER A 69 12.58 -8.02 -16.48
N GLN A 70 12.03 -7.41 -15.44
CA GLN A 70 10.87 -6.51 -15.52
C GLN A 70 11.29 -5.03 -15.42
N LEU A 71 12.57 -4.72 -15.32
CA LEU A 71 13.08 -3.37 -15.10
C LEU A 71 13.70 -2.77 -16.35
N ASP A 72 13.59 -1.44 -16.46
CA ASP A 72 14.37 -0.68 -17.43
C ASP A 72 15.79 -0.46 -16.88
N LEU A 73 16.70 -1.30 -17.30
CA LEU A 73 18.10 -1.30 -16.85
C LEU A 73 18.93 -0.10 -17.34
N THR A 74 18.38 0.70 -18.27
CA THR A 74 19.06 1.90 -18.80
C THR A 74 18.89 3.11 -17.88
N THR A 75 17.98 3.05 -16.91
CA THR A 75 17.72 4.15 -15.97
C THR A 75 18.95 4.48 -15.14
N VAL A 76 19.18 5.78 -14.89
CA VAL A 76 20.29 6.29 -14.10
C VAL A 76 19.79 6.73 -12.73
N GLY A 77 20.39 6.19 -11.67
CA GLY A 77 20.05 6.54 -10.29
C GLY A 77 20.70 7.84 -9.81
N VAL A 78 20.39 8.23 -8.56
CA VAL A 78 20.93 9.45 -7.93
C VAL A 78 22.47 9.46 -7.78
N THR A 79 23.10 8.30 -7.84
CA THR A 79 24.57 8.15 -7.80
C THR A 79 25.23 8.38 -9.15
N GLY A 80 24.45 8.57 -10.22
CA GLY A 80 24.96 8.64 -11.59
C GLY A 80 25.25 7.27 -12.22
N GLN A 81 25.02 6.15 -11.51
CA GLN A 81 25.16 4.80 -12.02
C GLN A 81 23.89 4.33 -12.72
N ARG A 82 24.03 3.54 -13.78
CA ARG A 82 22.89 2.86 -14.41
C ARG A 82 22.40 1.73 -13.49
N LEU A 83 21.11 1.44 -13.60
CA LEU A 83 20.51 0.33 -12.86
C LEU A 83 21.18 -1.01 -13.20
N ALA A 84 21.54 -1.22 -14.47
CA ALA A 84 22.33 -2.40 -14.88
C ALA A 84 23.60 -2.57 -14.03
N ASP A 85 24.43 -1.52 -13.95
CA ASP A 85 25.71 -1.56 -13.25
C ASP A 85 25.53 -1.83 -11.74
N LEU A 86 24.45 -1.31 -11.15
CA LEU A 86 24.08 -1.59 -9.77
C LEU A 86 23.70 -3.06 -9.57
N LEU A 87 22.86 -3.60 -10.46
CA LEU A 87 22.38 -4.97 -10.34
C LEU A 87 23.47 -6.01 -10.68
N ASP A 88 24.42 -5.70 -11.54
CA ASP A 88 25.57 -6.56 -11.80
C ASP A 88 26.47 -6.72 -10.57
N ALA A 89 26.52 -5.70 -9.71
CA ALA A 89 27.25 -5.72 -8.44
C ALA A 89 26.40 -6.23 -7.26
N THR A 90 25.14 -6.63 -7.50
CA THR A 90 24.18 -7.06 -6.46
C THR A 90 23.96 -8.56 -6.54
N ASP A 91 24.14 -9.24 -5.42
CA ASP A 91 23.81 -10.66 -5.31
C ASP A 91 22.28 -10.89 -5.37
N ALA A 92 21.91 -12.00 -6.03
CA ALA A 92 20.53 -12.47 -5.97
C ALA A 92 20.12 -12.84 -4.53
N PRO A 93 18.83 -12.76 -4.19
CA PRO A 93 18.36 -13.19 -2.87
C PRO A 93 18.83 -14.61 -2.57
N GLY A 94 19.43 -14.81 -1.40
CA GLY A 94 19.99 -16.11 -1.02
C GLY A 94 18.89 -17.16 -0.80
N ALA A 95 19.19 -18.42 -1.15
CA ALA A 95 18.26 -19.55 -0.99
C ALA A 95 17.87 -19.86 0.47
N TRP A 96 18.60 -19.30 1.44
CA TRP A 96 18.35 -19.47 2.89
C TRP A 96 17.16 -18.64 3.40
N GLN A 97 16.73 -17.64 2.64
CA GLN A 97 15.66 -16.71 3.05
C GLN A 97 14.37 -16.95 2.24
N THR A 98 13.24 -16.53 2.80
CA THR A 98 11.91 -16.65 2.19
C THR A 98 11.17 -15.32 2.11
N THR A 99 11.80 -14.24 2.53
CA THR A 99 11.21 -12.90 2.60
C THR A 99 11.07 -12.27 1.22
N ILE A 100 12.10 -12.42 0.35
CA ILE A 100 12.07 -11.98 -1.05
C ILE A 100 11.89 -13.21 -1.93
N ARG A 101 10.78 -13.26 -2.66
CA ARG A 101 10.43 -14.34 -3.59
C ARG A 101 10.91 -14.04 -5.01
N SER A 102 11.04 -15.08 -5.81
CA SER A 102 11.32 -14.95 -7.25
C SER A 102 10.06 -14.59 -8.03
N LEU A 103 10.24 -14.18 -9.29
CA LEU A 103 9.12 -13.95 -10.21
C LEU A 103 8.36 -15.26 -10.55
N ASP A 104 9.05 -16.41 -10.52
CA ASP A 104 8.46 -17.71 -10.82
C ASP A 104 7.63 -18.25 -9.64
N GLU A 105 7.97 -17.85 -8.41
CA GLU A 105 7.27 -18.27 -7.19
C GLU A 105 6.90 -17.05 -6.32
N PRO A 106 6.03 -16.15 -6.80
CA PRO A 106 5.66 -14.96 -6.07
C PRO A 106 4.84 -15.28 -4.81
N LEU A 107 4.85 -14.38 -3.84
CA LEU A 107 4.03 -14.48 -2.63
C LEU A 107 2.53 -14.35 -2.94
N GLY A 108 2.21 -13.55 -3.94
CA GLY A 108 0.84 -13.31 -4.37
C GLY A 108 0.77 -12.71 -5.77
N PRO A 109 -0.45 -12.64 -6.33
CA PRO A 109 -0.66 -12.14 -7.69
C PRO A 109 -0.26 -10.67 -7.82
N ALA A 110 -0.18 -10.20 -9.05
CA ALA A 110 -0.10 -8.78 -9.37
C ALA A 110 -1.29 -8.00 -8.80
N ALA A 111 -1.19 -6.67 -8.82
CA ALA A 111 -2.18 -5.76 -8.23
C ALA A 111 -2.27 -5.87 -6.70
N SER A 112 -1.13 -5.92 -6.02
CA SER A 112 -1.04 -5.80 -4.56
C SER A 112 -1.50 -4.42 -4.06
N LEU A 113 -1.32 -3.39 -4.88
CA LEU A 113 -1.92 -2.06 -4.81
C LEU A 113 -2.83 -1.87 -6.01
N VAL A 114 -3.95 -1.18 -5.85
CA VAL A 114 -4.88 -0.85 -6.92
C VAL A 114 -5.37 0.57 -6.78
N VAL A 115 -5.74 1.19 -7.90
CA VAL A 115 -6.45 2.47 -7.92
C VAL A 115 -7.91 2.21 -8.24
N LEU A 116 -8.78 2.68 -7.34
CA LEU A 116 -10.23 2.58 -7.47
C LEU A 116 -10.78 3.91 -7.96
N LYS A 117 -11.74 3.89 -8.88
CA LYS A 117 -12.45 5.06 -9.37
C LYS A 117 -13.96 4.85 -9.25
N GLY A 118 -14.67 5.90 -8.90
CA GLY A 118 -16.13 5.87 -8.76
C GLY A 118 -16.69 7.22 -8.34
N SER A 119 -17.98 7.27 -8.10
CA SER A 119 -18.67 8.53 -7.72
C SER A 119 -18.13 9.15 -6.42
N LEU A 120 -17.62 8.33 -5.51
CA LEU A 120 -17.02 8.80 -4.26
C LEU A 120 -15.59 9.32 -4.46
N ALA A 121 -14.84 8.74 -5.39
CA ALA A 121 -13.46 9.09 -5.70
C ALA A 121 -13.26 9.16 -7.22
N PRO A 122 -13.78 10.21 -7.90
CA PRO A 122 -13.70 10.32 -9.36
C PRO A 122 -12.25 10.42 -9.86
N ASP A 123 -11.40 11.07 -9.10
CA ASP A 123 -9.98 11.25 -9.42
C ASP A 123 -9.10 10.07 -8.97
N GLY A 124 -9.68 9.12 -8.27
CA GLY A 124 -9.02 7.90 -7.81
C GLY A 124 -8.79 7.84 -6.30
N ALA A 125 -8.76 6.61 -5.80
CA ALA A 125 -8.37 6.27 -4.43
C ALA A 125 -7.42 5.07 -4.48
N VAL A 126 -6.45 5.02 -3.57
CA VAL A 126 -5.47 3.94 -3.50
C VAL A 126 -5.87 2.92 -2.45
N LEU A 127 -5.91 1.66 -2.84
CA LEU A 127 -6.16 0.54 -1.95
C LEU A 127 -4.96 -0.41 -1.93
N LYS A 128 -4.49 -0.75 -0.73
CA LYS A 128 -3.56 -1.86 -0.53
C LYS A 128 -4.36 -3.17 -0.50
N ARG A 129 -4.66 -3.71 -1.69
CA ARG A 129 -5.47 -4.92 -1.85
C ARG A 129 -4.88 -6.13 -1.14
N ALA A 130 -3.55 -6.27 -1.17
CA ALA A 130 -2.87 -7.40 -0.54
C ALA A 130 -2.97 -7.43 1.00
N ALA A 131 -3.37 -6.32 1.63
CA ALA A 131 -3.59 -6.24 3.07
C ALA A 131 -5.08 -6.24 3.46
N ALA A 132 -5.98 -6.16 2.49
CA ALA A 132 -7.41 -6.20 2.72
C ALA A 132 -7.92 -7.64 2.81
N SER A 133 -8.86 -7.88 3.69
CA SER A 133 -9.51 -9.19 3.81
C SER A 133 -10.29 -9.53 2.52
N PRO A 134 -10.13 -10.73 1.95
CA PRO A 134 -10.73 -11.06 0.64
C PRO A 134 -12.25 -10.86 0.55
N HIS A 135 -12.99 -11.08 1.63
CA HIS A 135 -14.44 -10.90 1.66
C HIS A 135 -14.87 -9.42 1.57
N LEU A 136 -13.94 -8.47 1.76
CA LEU A 136 -14.18 -7.04 1.64
C LEU A 136 -13.83 -6.48 0.25
N HIS A 137 -13.32 -7.32 -0.69
CA HIS A 137 -12.99 -6.87 -2.03
C HIS A 137 -14.24 -6.49 -2.86
N GLU A 138 -15.37 -7.14 -2.57
CA GLU A 138 -16.71 -6.75 -3.03
C GLU A 138 -17.58 -6.55 -1.80
N HIS A 139 -17.91 -5.31 -1.49
CA HIS A 139 -18.57 -4.97 -0.24
C HIS A 139 -19.62 -3.88 -0.43
N ARG A 140 -20.72 -4.02 0.32
CA ARG A 140 -21.77 -3.02 0.42
C ARG A 140 -22.20 -2.90 1.86
N GLY A 141 -22.12 -1.69 2.41
CA GLY A 141 -22.49 -1.41 3.78
C GLY A 141 -23.05 0.01 3.95
N ARG A 142 -23.59 0.28 5.11
CA ARG A 142 -23.99 1.61 5.53
C ARG A 142 -22.74 2.46 5.75
N ALA A 143 -22.70 3.69 5.23
CA ALA A 143 -21.61 4.62 5.51
C ALA A 143 -21.78 5.21 6.92
N PHE A 144 -20.75 5.05 7.74
CA PHE A 144 -20.64 5.72 9.03
C PHE A 144 -19.56 6.80 8.95
N VAL A 145 -19.97 8.06 9.05
CA VAL A 145 -19.11 9.20 8.72
C VAL A 145 -18.60 9.89 9.99
N PHE A 146 -17.29 10.15 10.03
CA PHE A 146 -16.60 10.95 11.03
C PHE A 146 -16.08 12.25 10.40
N GLU A 147 -16.21 13.36 11.15
CA GLU A 147 -15.82 14.70 10.72
C GLU A 147 -14.44 15.07 11.28
N GLY A 148 -13.41 14.38 10.82
CA GLY A 148 -12.02 14.63 11.23
C GLY A 148 -11.50 13.63 12.29
N PRO A 149 -10.19 13.67 12.55
CA PRO A 149 -9.53 12.76 13.48
C PRO A 149 -10.00 12.89 14.93
N GLU A 150 -10.33 14.11 15.36
CA GLU A 150 -10.83 14.38 16.71
C GLU A 150 -12.20 13.71 16.95
N ASP A 151 -13.05 13.72 15.94
CA ASP A 151 -14.35 13.06 16.00
C ASP A 151 -14.19 11.54 16.07
N VAL A 152 -13.25 10.95 15.31
CA VAL A 152 -12.91 9.54 15.44
C VAL A 152 -12.43 9.23 16.86
N ALA A 153 -11.47 10.00 17.37
CA ALA A 153 -10.90 9.76 18.70
C ALA A 153 -11.94 9.86 19.82
N ALA A 154 -12.92 10.75 19.68
CA ALA A 154 -13.97 10.96 20.67
C ALA A 154 -15.04 9.88 20.68
N ARG A 155 -15.38 9.31 19.51
CA ARG A 155 -16.61 8.54 19.38
C ARG A 155 -16.47 7.10 18.89
N ILE A 156 -15.38 6.73 18.18
CA ILE A 156 -15.32 5.45 17.47
C ILE A 156 -15.52 4.22 18.37
N ASP A 157 -15.18 4.34 19.63
CA ASP A 157 -15.27 3.26 20.63
C ASP A 157 -16.62 3.28 21.41
N ASP A 158 -17.54 4.20 21.10
CA ASP A 158 -18.84 4.26 21.75
C ASP A 158 -19.83 3.23 21.15
N PRO A 159 -20.22 2.18 21.89
CA PRO A 159 -21.17 1.18 21.40
C PRO A 159 -22.56 1.75 21.07
N ALA A 160 -22.93 2.91 21.66
CA ALA A 160 -24.22 3.56 21.40
C ALA A 160 -24.35 4.08 19.96
N LEU A 161 -23.23 4.21 19.22
CA LEU A 161 -23.25 4.54 17.80
C LEU A 161 -23.85 3.43 16.93
N GLY A 162 -23.87 2.19 17.43
CA GLY A 162 -24.43 1.05 16.70
C GLY A 162 -23.70 0.78 15.39
N ILE A 163 -22.37 0.92 15.38
CA ILE A 163 -21.55 0.52 14.23
C ILE A 163 -21.51 -1.01 14.20
N GLU A 164 -21.79 -1.58 13.03
CA GLU A 164 -21.82 -3.01 12.79
C GLU A 164 -20.64 -3.45 11.88
N PRO A 165 -20.27 -4.74 11.88
CA PRO A 165 -19.10 -5.24 11.12
C PRO A 165 -19.15 -4.94 9.61
N ASP A 166 -20.36 -4.86 9.05
CA ASP A 166 -20.56 -4.60 7.61
C ASP A 166 -20.65 -3.10 7.27
N ASP A 167 -20.57 -2.20 8.24
CA ASP A 167 -20.55 -0.77 7.97
C ASP A 167 -19.24 -0.36 7.30
N VAL A 168 -19.30 0.69 6.48
CA VAL A 168 -18.17 1.36 5.85
C VAL A 168 -17.84 2.60 6.67
N LEU A 169 -16.67 2.61 7.30
CA LEU A 169 -16.22 3.78 8.07
C LEU A 169 -15.62 4.81 7.11
N VAL A 170 -16.07 6.06 7.22
CA VAL A 170 -15.63 7.16 6.36
C VAL A 170 -15.10 8.30 7.21
N LEU A 171 -13.87 8.70 6.97
CA LEU A 171 -13.23 9.84 7.64
C LEU A 171 -13.13 11.02 6.67
N ARG A 172 -13.81 12.10 6.95
CA ARG A 172 -13.80 13.34 6.17
C ARG A 172 -12.74 14.33 6.66
N GLY A 173 -12.36 15.25 5.79
CA GLY A 173 -11.48 16.37 6.15
C GLY A 173 -10.02 15.99 6.37
N VAL A 174 -9.59 14.81 5.93
CA VAL A 174 -8.20 14.35 5.95
C VAL A 174 -7.66 14.20 4.54
N GLY A 175 -6.36 14.05 4.44
CA GLY A 175 -5.67 13.88 3.17
C GLY A 175 -4.54 14.89 3.00
N PRO A 176 -3.67 14.69 1.98
CA PRO A 176 -2.40 15.41 1.87
C PRO A 176 -2.59 16.92 1.69
N VAL A 177 -3.60 17.35 0.95
CA VAL A 177 -3.85 18.78 0.73
C VAL A 177 -4.44 19.43 1.99
N ALA A 178 -5.44 18.82 2.60
CA ALA A 178 -6.13 19.37 3.77
C ALA A 178 -5.22 19.44 5.00
N MET A 179 -4.34 18.47 5.16
CA MET A 179 -3.50 18.30 6.35
C MET A 179 -2.03 18.70 6.13
N GLY A 180 -1.68 19.26 4.97
CA GLY A 180 -0.30 19.70 4.68
C GLY A 180 0.68 18.55 4.46
N MET A 181 0.29 17.54 3.71
CA MET A 181 1.10 16.35 3.36
C MET A 181 1.44 15.40 4.54
N PRO A 182 0.61 15.26 5.59
CA PRO A 182 0.80 14.16 6.51
C PRO A 182 0.42 12.85 5.83
N GLU A 183 0.81 11.76 6.44
CA GLU A 183 0.32 10.44 6.07
C GLU A 183 -1.20 10.38 6.19
N ALA A 184 -1.78 9.44 5.42
CA ALA A 184 -3.22 9.24 5.38
C ALA A 184 -3.80 9.06 6.80
N GLY A 185 -4.98 9.61 7.02
CA GLY A 185 -5.68 9.52 8.29
C GLY A 185 -5.89 8.07 8.71
N SER A 186 -5.40 7.72 9.89
CA SER A 186 -5.61 6.40 10.46
C SER A 186 -6.95 6.34 11.16
N MET A 187 -7.74 5.32 10.82
CA MET A 187 -9.02 5.05 11.47
C MET A 187 -8.99 3.63 12.04
N PRO A 188 -8.96 3.46 13.37
CA PRO A 188 -8.93 2.13 13.99
C PRO A 188 -10.26 1.41 13.80
N LEU A 189 -10.28 0.12 14.10
CA LEU A 189 -11.53 -0.61 14.32
C LEU A 189 -12.13 -0.18 15.67
N PRO A 190 -13.47 -0.08 15.79
CA PRO A 190 -14.11 0.08 17.09
C PRO A 190 -13.70 -1.06 18.04
N LYS A 191 -13.24 -0.74 19.25
CA LYS A 191 -12.72 -1.75 20.20
C LYS A 191 -13.74 -2.83 20.51
N TYR A 192 -14.98 -2.46 20.72
CA TYR A 192 -16.05 -3.43 21.02
C TYR A 192 -16.32 -4.42 19.87
N LEU A 193 -16.04 -4.02 18.60
CA LEU A 193 -16.10 -4.95 17.46
C LEU A 193 -14.87 -5.84 17.40
N ALA A 194 -13.68 -5.27 17.66
CA ALA A 194 -12.45 -6.05 17.73
C ALA A 194 -12.52 -7.14 18.84
N GLU A 195 -13.09 -6.82 20.01
CA GLU A 195 -13.33 -7.75 21.11
C GLU A 195 -14.33 -8.86 20.73
N ARG A 196 -15.26 -8.58 19.81
CA ARG A 196 -16.19 -9.56 19.21
C ARG A 196 -15.56 -10.40 18.10
N GLY A 197 -14.26 -10.19 17.81
CA GLY A 197 -13.50 -10.96 16.82
C GLY A 197 -13.52 -10.36 15.41
N VAL A 198 -14.04 -9.16 15.20
CA VAL A 198 -13.93 -8.44 13.92
C VAL A 198 -12.47 -8.05 13.69
N LYS A 199 -11.90 -8.48 12.57
CA LYS A 199 -10.48 -8.26 12.26
C LYS A 199 -10.26 -7.17 11.23
N ASP A 200 -11.25 -6.88 10.41
CA ASP A 200 -11.15 -5.91 9.33
C ASP A 200 -12.53 -5.32 8.98
N MET A 201 -12.53 -4.10 8.45
CA MET A 201 -13.71 -3.38 7.96
C MET A 201 -13.27 -2.48 6.81
N VAL A 202 -14.20 -2.13 5.91
CA VAL A 202 -13.93 -1.10 4.90
C VAL A 202 -13.78 0.26 5.58
N ARG A 203 -12.65 0.90 5.34
CA ARG A 203 -12.32 2.24 5.88
C ARG A 203 -11.85 3.13 4.74
N ILE A 204 -12.42 4.32 4.66
CA ILE A 204 -12.17 5.32 3.62
C ILE A 204 -11.72 6.61 4.30
N SER A 205 -10.56 7.13 3.90
CA SER A 205 -10.03 8.39 4.39
C SER A 205 -9.40 9.20 3.26
#